data_a3e7bb54b441d008b43e1923b209412c
#
_entry.id   a3e7bb54b441d008b43e1923b209412c
#
_cell.length_a   1.000
_cell.length_b   1.000
_cell.length_c   1.000
_cell.angle_alpha   90.00
_cell.angle_beta   90.00
_cell.angle_gamma   90.00
#
_symmetry.space_group_name_H-M   'P 1'
#
loop_
_entity.id
_entity.type
_entity.pdbx_description
1 polymer ?
#
loop_
_entity_poly.entity_id
_entity_poly.type
_entity_poly.pdbx_seq_one_letter_code
_entity_poly.pdbx_strand_id
1 'polypeptide(L)'
;MLSLKNVSKRFGGIKAVERCSFEVEENTITSLIGPNGAGKTTVFNITSGLTRADSGTIKLSGNDITNRLPYKIAQAGISRTFQLTKIFKNLSIKDNLLIAKKTNYDEMKKMLESVYLHKPLDTIASELSYGQQRLLELARALLKPHSLLMLDEPTAGVNPKIRQELKTILRNLRKEGKTIFLIEHDMDFVMDISDEIIVMAEGKVIKRGKPSAVRKDRKVLEVYLGK
;
A
#
# COMPACT_ATOMS: atom_id res chain seq x y z
N MET A 1 -4.95 13.04 6.52
CA MET A 1 -5.14 11.62 6.87
C MET A 1 -3.93 11.01 7.59
N LEU A 2 -2.84 10.70 6.91
CA LEU A 2 -1.58 10.23 7.50
C LEU A 2 -0.54 11.34 7.45
N SER A 3 0.18 11.60 8.56
CA SER A 3 1.26 12.61 8.61
C SER A 3 2.50 12.00 9.26
N LEU A 4 3.63 12.11 8.57
CA LEU A 4 4.95 11.79 9.10
C LEU A 4 5.73 13.10 9.28
N LYS A 5 6.35 13.29 10.45
CA LYS A 5 7.17 14.49 10.76
C LYS A 5 8.54 14.07 11.28
N ASN A 6 9.59 14.40 10.54
CA ASN A 6 11.01 14.15 10.88
C ASN A 6 11.30 12.69 11.26
N VAL A 7 10.60 11.73 10.64
CA VAL A 7 10.77 10.31 10.93
C VAL A 7 12.14 9.85 10.44
N SER A 8 12.88 9.18 11.33
CA SER A 8 14.20 8.63 10.99
C SER A 8 14.31 7.18 11.45
N LYS A 9 15.11 6.39 10.72
CA LYS A 9 15.43 5.00 11.02
C LYS A 9 16.81 4.64 10.54
N ARG A 10 17.59 4.01 11.43
CA ARG A 10 18.90 3.44 11.12
C ARG A 10 18.88 1.93 11.33
N PHE A 11 19.64 1.22 10.53
CA PHE A 11 19.97 -0.18 10.73
C PHE A 11 21.50 -0.30 10.74
N GLY A 12 22.08 -0.57 11.91
CA GLY A 12 23.53 -0.46 12.09
C GLY A 12 24.03 0.92 11.68
N GLY A 13 24.98 0.99 10.75
CA GLY A 13 25.52 2.24 10.22
C GLY A 13 24.69 2.94 9.14
N ILE A 14 23.67 2.24 8.57
CA ILE A 14 22.91 2.72 7.41
C ILE A 14 21.71 3.54 7.87
N LYS A 15 21.58 4.78 7.38
CA LYS A 15 20.38 5.61 7.55
C LYS A 15 19.35 5.24 6.49
N ALA A 16 18.47 4.28 6.80
CA ALA A 16 17.44 3.83 5.86
C ALA A 16 16.33 4.87 5.64
N VAL A 17 16.05 5.71 6.64
CA VAL A 17 15.15 6.87 6.55
C VAL A 17 15.77 8.01 7.36
N GLU A 18 15.87 9.21 6.78
CA GLU A 18 16.46 10.38 7.41
C GLU A 18 15.54 11.59 7.35
N ARG A 19 15.00 11.98 8.52
CA ARG A 19 14.10 13.14 8.71
C ARG A 19 12.96 13.20 7.68
N CYS A 20 12.41 12.04 7.33
CA CYS A 20 11.35 11.93 6.36
C CYS A 20 10.07 12.63 6.87
N SER A 21 9.55 13.58 6.07
CA SER A 21 8.33 14.32 6.40
C SER A 21 7.46 14.40 5.16
N PHE A 22 6.21 13.96 5.29
CA PHE A 22 5.17 14.10 4.27
C PHE A 22 3.79 13.84 4.85
N GLU A 23 2.77 14.13 4.07
CA GLU A 23 1.37 13.86 4.42
C GLU A 23 0.69 13.10 3.28
N VAL A 24 -0.24 12.23 3.62
CA VAL A 24 -1.19 11.60 2.70
C VAL A 24 -2.55 12.22 2.97
N GLU A 25 -3.14 12.83 1.97
CA GLU A 25 -4.45 13.49 2.06
C GLU A 25 -5.59 12.47 2.09
N GLU A 26 -6.73 12.86 2.66
CA GLU A 26 -7.93 12.01 2.67
C GLU A 26 -8.50 11.89 1.26
N ASN A 27 -9.10 10.74 0.97
CA ASN A 27 -9.78 10.45 -0.30
C ASN A 27 -8.88 10.59 -1.54
N THR A 28 -7.59 10.31 -1.38
CA THR A 28 -6.60 10.35 -2.46
C THR A 28 -5.90 9.01 -2.63
N ILE A 29 -5.35 8.81 -3.83
CA ILE A 29 -4.33 7.79 -4.11
C ILE A 29 -2.97 8.49 -4.10
N THR A 30 -2.18 8.24 -3.07
CA THR A 30 -0.81 8.74 -2.95
C THR A 30 0.18 7.61 -3.20
N SER A 31 1.07 7.77 -4.17
CA SER A 31 2.12 6.81 -4.48
C SER A 31 3.48 7.24 -3.91
N LEU A 32 4.19 6.30 -3.29
CA LEU A 32 5.56 6.45 -2.83
C LEU A 32 6.50 5.72 -3.78
N ILE A 33 7.31 6.48 -4.52
CA ILE A 33 8.22 5.95 -5.53
C ILE A 33 9.68 6.30 -5.21
N GLY A 34 10.61 5.67 -5.92
CA GLY A 34 12.05 5.90 -5.77
C GLY A 34 12.84 4.64 -6.12
N PRO A 35 14.15 4.72 -6.28
CA PRO A 35 15.01 3.57 -6.60
C PRO A 35 15.00 2.52 -5.47
N ASN A 36 15.58 1.36 -5.75
CA ASN A 36 15.83 0.34 -4.73
C ASN A 36 16.74 0.90 -3.66
N GLY A 37 16.44 0.59 -2.39
CA GLY A 37 17.20 1.15 -1.26
C GLY A 37 16.82 2.58 -0.84
N ALA A 38 15.89 3.26 -1.52
CA ALA A 38 15.45 4.62 -1.16
C ALA A 38 14.75 4.74 0.21
N GLY A 39 14.42 3.62 0.88
CA GLY A 39 13.79 3.62 2.20
C GLY A 39 12.27 3.46 2.20
N LYS A 40 11.63 3.26 1.04
CA LYS A 40 10.17 3.14 0.88
C LYS A 40 9.54 2.06 1.77
N THR A 41 10.03 0.82 1.68
CA THR A 41 9.55 -0.30 2.50
C THR A 41 9.79 -0.06 3.99
N THR A 42 10.89 0.63 4.34
CA THR A 42 11.15 1.03 5.73
C THR A 42 10.10 2.01 6.24
N VAL A 43 9.72 3.01 5.44
CA VAL A 43 8.62 3.94 5.75
C VAL A 43 7.31 3.19 5.97
N PHE A 44 6.97 2.25 5.09
CA PHE A 44 5.78 1.40 5.23
C PHE A 44 5.82 0.54 6.50
N ASN A 45 6.96 -0.06 6.81
CA ASN A 45 7.14 -0.88 8.00
C ASN A 45 7.01 -0.05 9.28
N ILE A 46 7.56 1.16 9.30
CA ILE A 46 7.43 2.07 10.44
C ILE A 46 5.96 2.50 10.59
N THR A 47 5.30 2.91 9.52
CA THR A 47 3.90 3.36 9.54
C THR A 47 2.95 2.26 10.01
N SER A 48 3.22 0.99 9.69
CA SER A 48 2.42 -0.16 10.12
C SER A 48 2.88 -0.80 11.44
N GLY A 49 3.91 -0.23 12.12
CA GLY A 49 4.41 -0.70 13.41
C GLY A 49 5.27 -1.96 13.37
N LEU A 50 5.62 -2.47 12.17
CA LEU A 50 6.53 -3.62 12.01
C LEU A 50 7.98 -3.26 12.33
N THR A 51 8.32 -1.98 12.26
CA THR A 51 9.64 -1.43 12.62
C THR A 51 9.42 -0.17 13.45
N ARG A 52 10.17 0.00 14.51
CA ARG A 52 10.13 1.23 15.31
C ARG A 52 10.94 2.33 14.65
N ALA A 53 10.39 3.54 14.59
CA ALA A 53 11.15 4.74 14.27
C ALA A 53 12.14 5.05 15.39
N ASP A 54 13.31 5.56 15.04
CA ASP A 54 14.30 6.02 16.03
C ASP A 54 14.00 7.45 16.49
N SER A 55 13.37 8.26 15.62
CA SER A 55 12.90 9.61 15.94
C SER A 55 11.76 10.03 15.03
N GLY A 56 11.12 11.15 15.35
CA GLY A 56 10.00 11.73 14.60
C GLY A 56 8.64 11.27 15.13
N THR A 57 7.59 11.69 14.46
CA THR A 57 6.19 11.44 14.87
C THR A 57 5.37 11.00 13.67
N ILE A 58 4.45 10.07 13.90
CA ILE A 58 3.49 9.56 12.90
C ILE A 58 2.09 9.73 13.46
N LYS A 59 1.22 10.40 12.71
CA LYS A 59 -0.18 10.60 13.10
C LYS A 59 -1.11 10.05 12.03
N LEU A 60 -2.18 9.38 12.47
CA LEU A 60 -3.29 8.95 11.62
C LEU A 60 -4.55 9.71 12.06
N SER A 61 -5.14 10.50 11.16
CA SER A 61 -6.30 11.36 11.46
C SER A 61 -6.12 12.16 12.76
N GLY A 62 -4.93 12.76 12.93
CA GLY A 62 -4.56 13.54 14.11
C GLY A 62 -4.07 12.75 15.32
N ASN A 63 -4.37 11.45 15.41
CA ASN A 63 -3.98 10.58 16.54
C ASN A 63 -2.54 10.09 16.37
N ASP A 64 -1.74 10.17 17.42
CA ASP A 64 -0.37 9.66 17.42
C ASP A 64 -0.36 8.12 17.42
N ILE A 65 0.26 7.55 16.37
CA ILE A 65 0.47 6.12 16.20
C ILE A 65 1.95 5.73 16.24
N THR A 66 2.84 6.66 16.58
CA THR A 66 4.30 6.47 16.61
C THR A 66 4.67 5.27 17.49
N ASN A 67 5.40 4.34 16.87
CA ASN A 67 5.91 3.13 17.56
C ASN A 67 4.85 2.26 18.28
N ARG A 68 3.56 2.40 17.92
CA ARG A 68 2.52 1.50 18.41
C ARG A 68 2.69 0.11 17.81
N LEU A 69 2.19 -0.90 18.51
CA LEU A 69 2.20 -2.29 18.04
C LEU A 69 1.31 -2.45 16.78
N PRO A 70 1.67 -3.37 15.85
CA PRO A 70 0.96 -3.53 14.58
C PRO A 70 -0.56 -3.73 14.73
N TYR A 71 -0.99 -4.53 15.72
CA TYR A 71 -2.42 -4.76 15.94
C TYR A 71 -3.17 -3.47 16.38
N LYS A 72 -2.53 -2.60 17.18
CA LYS A 72 -3.11 -1.30 17.58
C LYS A 72 -3.22 -0.35 16.39
N ILE A 73 -2.25 -0.38 15.48
CA ILE A 73 -2.26 0.41 14.25
C ILE A 73 -3.35 -0.10 13.31
N ALA A 74 -3.53 -1.42 13.20
CA ALA A 74 -4.63 -2.01 12.42
C ALA A 74 -6.00 -1.62 13.02
N GLN A 75 -6.15 -1.63 14.34
CA GLN A 75 -7.37 -1.17 15.03
C GLN A 75 -7.61 0.33 14.85
N ALA A 76 -6.57 1.13 14.71
CA ALA A 76 -6.67 2.57 14.43
C ALA A 76 -7.13 2.85 12.99
N GLY A 77 -7.21 1.84 12.11
CA GLY A 77 -7.78 1.97 10.78
C GLY A 77 -6.76 1.88 9.63
N ILE A 78 -5.58 1.31 9.84
CA ILE A 78 -4.65 0.98 8.75
C ILE A 78 -4.83 -0.47 8.34
N SER A 79 -5.19 -0.70 7.07
CA SER A 79 -5.10 -2.02 6.42
C SER A 79 -3.89 -2.06 5.48
N ARG A 80 -3.15 -3.16 5.44
CA ARG A 80 -1.94 -3.29 4.62
C ARG A 80 -1.87 -4.62 3.91
N THR A 81 -1.48 -4.61 2.64
CA THR A 81 -0.94 -5.77 1.91
C THR A 81 0.58 -5.79 1.96
N PHE A 82 1.19 -6.88 1.54
CA PHE A 82 2.64 -7.06 1.56
C PHE A 82 3.17 -7.36 0.16
N GLN A 83 4.45 -7.12 -0.07
CA GLN A 83 5.12 -7.40 -1.34
C GLN A 83 4.98 -8.88 -1.74
N LEU A 84 5.21 -9.80 -0.80
CA LEU A 84 4.91 -11.22 -0.99
C LEU A 84 3.47 -11.49 -0.54
N THR A 85 2.68 -12.12 -1.40
CA THR A 85 1.28 -12.46 -1.13
C THR A 85 1.15 -13.30 0.14
N LYS A 86 0.46 -12.76 1.14
CA LYS A 86 0.23 -13.40 2.44
C LYS A 86 -1.19 -13.96 2.56
N ILE A 87 -1.50 -14.94 1.73
CA ILE A 87 -2.74 -15.72 1.82
C ILE A 87 -2.48 -17.09 2.45
N PHE A 88 -3.51 -17.71 2.96
CA PHE A 88 -3.46 -19.09 3.44
C PHE A 88 -3.71 -20.04 2.27
N LYS A 89 -2.65 -20.47 1.60
CA LYS A 89 -2.70 -21.23 0.34
C LYS A 89 -3.49 -22.54 0.44
N ASN A 90 -3.43 -23.22 1.58
CA ASN A 90 -4.10 -24.50 1.81
C ASN A 90 -5.57 -24.36 2.27
N LEU A 91 -6.06 -23.14 2.40
CA LEU A 91 -7.44 -22.86 2.76
C LEU A 91 -8.23 -22.37 1.54
N SER A 92 -9.55 -22.54 1.60
CA SER A 92 -10.46 -22.02 0.59
C SER A 92 -10.45 -20.48 0.53
N ILE A 93 -10.98 -19.91 -0.54
CA ILE A 93 -11.25 -18.45 -0.64
C ILE A 93 -12.13 -18.02 0.55
N LYS A 94 -13.21 -18.77 0.83
CA LYS A 94 -14.12 -18.54 1.95
C LYS A 94 -13.36 -18.45 3.28
N ASP A 95 -12.51 -19.42 3.59
CA ASP A 95 -11.79 -19.46 4.86
C ASP A 95 -10.76 -18.32 4.94
N ASN A 96 -10.10 -17.99 3.83
CA ASN A 96 -9.23 -16.82 3.75
C ASN A 96 -9.96 -15.52 4.10
N LEU A 97 -11.21 -15.34 3.63
CA LEU A 97 -12.01 -14.16 3.93
C LEU A 97 -12.50 -14.18 5.38
N LEU A 98 -12.94 -15.33 5.91
CA LEU A 98 -13.42 -15.50 7.30
C LEU A 98 -12.34 -15.20 8.34
N ILE A 99 -11.07 -15.56 8.06
CA ILE A 99 -9.93 -15.20 8.92
C ILE A 99 -9.72 -13.68 8.97
N ALA A 100 -10.00 -12.97 7.87
CA ALA A 100 -9.86 -11.52 7.85
C ALA A 100 -10.97 -10.83 8.67
N LYS A 101 -12.22 -11.29 8.50
CA LYS A 101 -13.40 -10.75 9.19
C LYS A 101 -14.50 -11.81 9.21
N LYS A 102 -15.18 -11.98 10.35
CA LYS A 102 -16.41 -12.77 10.39
C LYS A 102 -17.47 -12.08 9.52
N THR A 103 -17.89 -12.75 8.46
CA THR A 103 -18.75 -12.21 7.40
C THR A 103 -19.70 -13.29 6.87
N ASN A 104 -20.78 -12.90 6.17
CA ASN A 104 -21.74 -13.83 5.57
C ASN A 104 -21.43 -14.07 4.08
N TYR A 105 -22.13 -15.02 3.48
CA TYR A 105 -21.96 -15.42 2.08
C TYR A 105 -22.13 -14.26 1.11
N ASP A 106 -23.16 -13.43 1.28
CA ASP A 106 -23.46 -12.33 0.36
C ASP A 106 -22.39 -11.23 0.41
N GLU A 107 -21.88 -10.91 1.62
CA GLU A 107 -20.78 -9.96 1.79
C GLU A 107 -19.50 -10.48 1.14
N MET A 108 -19.18 -11.79 1.28
CA MET A 108 -18.05 -12.41 0.61
C MET A 108 -18.17 -12.30 -0.91
N LYS A 109 -19.35 -12.64 -1.46
CA LYS A 109 -19.59 -12.60 -2.90
C LYS A 109 -19.44 -11.20 -3.46
N LYS A 110 -20.08 -10.20 -2.82
CA LYS A 110 -19.93 -8.79 -3.18
C LYS A 110 -18.46 -8.32 -3.13
N MET A 111 -17.72 -8.76 -2.11
CA MET A 111 -16.30 -8.44 -1.99
C MET A 111 -15.50 -9.04 -3.15
N LEU A 112 -15.72 -10.30 -3.50
CA LEU A 112 -15.01 -10.93 -4.63
C LEU A 112 -15.37 -10.27 -5.96
N GLU A 113 -16.61 -9.89 -6.17
CA GLU A 113 -17.06 -9.13 -7.34
C GLU A 113 -16.35 -7.76 -7.43
N SER A 114 -16.24 -7.04 -6.31
CA SER A 114 -15.58 -5.73 -6.25
C SER A 114 -14.09 -5.77 -6.60
N VAL A 115 -13.45 -6.91 -6.41
CA VAL A 115 -12.04 -7.13 -6.77
C VAL A 115 -11.86 -7.98 -8.03
N TYR A 116 -12.92 -8.23 -8.83
CA TYR A 116 -12.89 -9.01 -10.08
C TYR A 116 -12.38 -10.45 -9.90
N LEU A 117 -12.53 -11.05 -8.72
CA LEU A 117 -12.16 -12.44 -8.46
C LEU A 117 -13.36 -13.38 -8.65
N HIS A 118 -13.64 -13.77 -9.88
CA HIS A 118 -14.77 -14.63 -10.26
C HIS A 118 -14.40 -16.12 -10.09
N LYS A 119 -14.40 -16.59 -8.84
CA LYS A 119 -14.11 -17.98 -8.46
C LYS A 119 -15.11 -18.47 -7.39
N PRO A 120 -15.46 -19.76 -7.38
CA PRO A 120 -16.25 -20.33 -6.28
C PRO A 120 -15.57 -20.13 -4.93
N LEU A 121 -16.36 -19.87 -3.89
CA LEU A 121 -15.84 -19.64 -2.52
C LEU A 121 -15.06 -20.84 -1.95
N ASP A 122 -15.40 -22.06 -2.38
CA ASP A 122 -14.74 -23.29 -1.93
C ASP A 122 -13.44 -23.60 -2.69
N THR A 123 -13.07 -22.79 -3.71
CA THR A 123 -11.80 -22.94 -4.42
C THR A 123 -10.63 -22.79 -3.45
N ILE A 124 -9.70 -23.76 -3.45
CA ILE A 124 -8.49 -23.69 -2.63
C ILE A 124 -7.55 -22.60 -3.17
N ALA A 125 -7.04 -21.76 -2.27
CA ALA A 125 -6.28 -20.57 -2.67
C ALA A 125 -4.96 -20.91 -3.42
N SER A 126 -4.39 -22.10 -3.27
CA SER A 126 -3.24 -22.57 -4.06
C SER A 126 -3.57 -22.84 -5.52
N GLU A 127 -4.85 -23.06 -5.88
CA GLU A 127 -5.30 -23.27 -7.26
C GLU A 127 -5.45 -21.96 -8.04
N LEU A 128 -5.41 -20.84 -7.33
CA LEU A 128 -5.47 -19.52 -7.93
C LEU A 128 -4.14 -19.17 -8.63
N SER A 129 -4.23 -18.52 -9.80
CA SER A 129 -3.04 -17.90 -10.39
C SER A 129 -2.47 -16.83 -9.46
N TYR A 130 -1.20 -16.48 -9.62
CA TYR A 130 -0.55 -15.47 -8.78
C TYR A 130 -1.32 -14.14 -8.73
N GLY A 131 -1.80 -13.66 -9.89
CA GLY A 131 -2.62 -12.44 -9.93
C GLY A 131 -3.96 -12.59 -9.19
N GLN A 132 -4.62 -13.75 -9.28
CA GLN A 132 -5.84 -14.04 -8.52
C GLN A 132 -5.56 -14.13 -7.01
N GLN A 133 -4.41 -14.65 -6.60
CA GLN A 133 -3.97 -14.64 -5.20
C GLN A 133 -3.78 -13.20 -4.69
N ARG A 134 -3.26 -12.29 -5.53
CA ARG A 134 -3.16 -10.84 -5.21
C ARG A 134 -4.54 -10.22 -5.04
N LEU A 135 -5.50 -10.55 -5.90
CA LEU A 135 -6.89 -10.06 -5.75
C LEU A 135 -7.53 -10.59 -4.46
N LEU A 136 -7.30 -11.85 -4.08
CA LEU A 136 -7.76 -12.41 -2.82
C LEU A 136 -7.12 -11.70 -1.60
N GLU A 137 -5.82 -11.40 -1.67
CA GLU A 137 -5.13 -10.64 -0.62
C GLU A 137 -5.75 -9.24 -0.47
N LEU A 138 -6.01 -8.56 -1.59
CA LEU A 138 -6.68 -7.26 -1.59
C LEU A 138 -8.09 -7.34 -1.00
N ALA A 139 -8.90 -8.34 -1.38
CA ALA A 139 -10.23 -8.58 -0.80
C ALA A 139 -10.16 -8.75 0.72
N ARG A 140 -9.21 -9.50 1.24
CA ARG A 140 -8.98 -9.67 2.68
C ARG A 140 -8.64 -8.34 3.37
N ALA A 141 -7.82 -7.51 2.73
CA ALA A 141 -7.47 -6.20 3.27
C ALA A 141 -8.67 -5.25 3.30
N LEU A 142 -9.54 -5.32 2.28
CA LEU A 142 -10.72 -4.48 2.15
C LEU A 142 -11.87 -4.87 3.10
N LEU A 143 -11.99 -6.16 3.47
CA LEU A 143 -13.03 -6.63 4.40
C LEU A 143 -12.91 -6.02 5.80
N LYS A 144 -11.72 -5.67 6.24
CA LYS A 144 -11.52 -5.02 7.55
C LYS A 144 -11.89 -3.55 7.46
N PRO A 145 -12.60 -3.00 8.47
CA PRO A 145 -12.78 -1.56 8.57
C PRO A 145 -11.41 -0.84 8.56
N HIS A 146 -11.24 0.09 7.64
CA HIS A 146 -10.01 0.86 7.53
C HIS A 146 -10.30 2.26 6.98
N SER A 147 -9.49 3.22 7.40
CA SER A 147 -9.48 4.58 6.87
C SER A 147 -8.35 4.79 5.87
N LEU A 148 -7.25 4.02 6.03
CA LEU A 148 -6.09 4.04 5.14
C LEU A 148 -5.76 2.62 4.66
N LEU A 149 -5.74 2.43 3.35
CA LEU A 149 -5.27 1.21 2.68
C LEU A 149 -3.83 1.41 2.22
N MET A 150 -2.91 0.59 2.73
CA MET A 150 -1.50 0.60 2.32
C MET A 150 -1.21 -0.60 1.44
N LEU A 151 -0.70 -0.37 0.22
CA LEU A 151 -0.40 -1.40 -0.77
C LEU A 151 1.09 -1.42 -1.11
N ASP A 152 1.73 -2.57 -0.95
CA ASP A 152 3.16 -2.74 -1.19
C ASP A 152 3.37 -3.49 -2.51
N GLU A 153 3.71 -2.76 -3.58
CA GLU A 153 3.93 -3.25 -4.94
C GLU A 153 2.78 -4.14 -5.47
N PRO A 154 1.53 -3.63 -5.52
CA PRO A 154 0.37 -4.45 -5.90
C PRO A 154 0.44 -4.99 -7.33
N THR A 155 1.21 -4.35 -8.24
CA THR A 155 1.34 -4.80 -9.63
C THR A 155 2.51 -5.74 -9.88
N ALA A 156 3.38 -5.99 -8.87
CA ALA A 156 4.54 -6.85 -9.05
C ALA A 156 4.14 -8.28 -9.44
N GLY A 157 4.67 -8.75 -10.58
CA GLY A 157 4.46 -10.12 -11.08
C GLY A 157 3.06 -10.45 -11.60
N VAL A 158 2.15 -9.47 -11.72
CA VAL A 158 0.82 -9.71 -12.29
C VAL A 158 0.81 -9.46 -13.80
N ASN A 159 -0.08 -10.17 -14.50
CA ASN A 159 -0.27 -9.98 -15.93
C ASN A 159 -0.99 -8.64 -16.25
N PRO A 160 -0.96 -8.17 -17.51
CA PRO A 160 -1.57 -6.90 -17.92
C PRO A 160 -3.07 -6.79 -17.60
N LYS A 161 -3.83 -7.90 -17.67
CA LYS A 161 -5.26 -7.92 -17.36
C LYS A 161 -5.50 -7.59 -15.87
N ILE A 162 -4.84 -8.31 -14.97
CA ILE A 162 -4.94 -8.06 -13.51
C ILE A 162 -4.47 -6.64 -13.17
N ARG A 163 -3.41 -6.15 -13.83
CA ARG A 163 -2.95 -4.77 -13.66
C ARG A 163 -4.04 -3.75 -14.00
N GLN A 164 -4.78 -3.96 -15.07
CA GLN A 164 -5.90 -3.09 -15.46
C GLN A 164 -7.08 -3.19 -14.48
N GLU A 165 -7.38 -4.41 -14.01
CA GLU A 165 -8.38 -4.63 -12.96
C GLU A 165 -8.00 -3.88 -11.68
N LEU A 166 -6.73 -3.97 -11.22
CA LEU A 166 -6.23 -3.22 -10.06
C LEU A 166 -6.40 -1.70 -10.23
N LYS A 167 -6.09 -1.13 -11.40
CA LYS A 167 -6.34 0.29 -11.67
C LYS A 167 -7.81 0.66 -11.45
N THR A 168 -8.71 -0.15 -11.99
CA THR A 168 -10.16 0.07 -11.87
C THR A 168 -10.61 -0.03 -10.41
N ILE A 169 -10.17 -1.06 -9.69
CA ILE A 169 -10.47 -1.25 -8.27
C ILE A 169 -10.02 -0.03 -7.45
N LEU A 170 -8.77 0.39 -7.60
CA LEU A 170 -8.23 1.51 -6.80
C LEU A 170 -8.94 2.82 -7.10
N ARG A 171 -9.29 3.09 -8.38
CA ARG A 171 -10.08 4.26 -8.76
C ARG A 171 -11.49 4.23 -8.16
N ASN A 172 -12.15 3.06 -8.12
CA ASN A 172 -13.46 2.91 -7.51
C ASN A 172 -13.40 3.13 -6.00
N LEU A 173 -12.44 2.51 -5.32
CA LEU A 173 -12.21 2.72 -3.89
C LEU A 173 -12.00 4.20 -3.56
N ARG A 174 -11.20 4.92 -4.37
CA ARG A 174 -11.04 6.37 -4.20
C ARG A 174 -12.36 7.13 -4.37
N LYS A 175 -13.16 6.79 -5.39
CA LYS A 175 -14.50 7.40 -5.60
C LYS A 175 -15.45 7.15 -4.42
N GLU A 176 -15.29 6.02 -3.73
CA GLU A 176 -16.01 5.66 -2.51
C GLU A 176 -15.45 6.37 -1.25
N GLY A 177 -14.50 7.30 -1.41
CA GLY A 177 -13.92 8.06 -0.31
C GLY A 177 -12.80 7.32 0.44
N LYS A 178 -12.24 6.24 -0.09
CA LYS A 178 -11.10 5.55 0.53
C LYS A 178 -9.80 6.29 0.27
N THR A 179 -8.94 6.28 1.27
CA THR A 179 -7.57 6.81 1.16
C THR A 179 -6.61 5.65 0.90
N ILE A 180 -5.77 5.79 -0.11
CA ILE A 180 -4.83 4.74 -0.55
C ILE A 180 -3.42 5.31 -0.55
N PHE A 181 -2.50 4.60 0.10
CA PHE A 181 -1.08 4.88 0.08
C PHE A 181 -0.34 3.67 -0.44
N LEU A 182 0.38 3.79 -1.55
CA LEU A 182 1.01 2.63 -2.19
C LEU A 182 2.48 2.87 -2.52
N ILE A 183 3.26 1.79 -2.49
CA ILE A 183 4.60 1.72 -3.10
C ILE A 183 4.44 1.07 -4.45
N GLU A 184 5.08 1.64 -5.47
CA GLU A 184 5.13 1.07 -6.82
C GLU A 184 6.41 1.44 -7.55
N HIS A 185 6.77 0.59 -8.51
CA HIS A 185 7.89 0.79 -9.43
C HIS A 185 7.43 0.98 -10.88
N ASP A 186 6.19 0.57 -11.20
CA ASP A 186 5.58 0.72 -12.50
C ASP A 186 5.14 2.18 -12.70
N MET A 187 5.97 2.97 -13.38
CA MET A 187 5.71 4.40 -13.57
C MET A 187 4.45 4.67 -14.36
N ASP A 188 4.10 3.84 -15.35
CA ASP A 188 2.85 4.02 -16.13
C ASP A 188 1.62 3.78 -15.26
N PHE A 189 1.69 2.80 -14.36
CA PHE A 189 0.65 2.57 -13.38
C PHE A 189 0.52 3.75 -12.42
N VAL A 190 1.63 4.19 -11.83
CA VAL A 190 1.68 5.31 -10.89
C VAL A 190 1.15 6.60 -11.50
N MET A 191 1.62 6.96 -12.71
CA MET A 191 1.22 8.19 -13.38
C MET A 191 -0.28 8.22 -13.75
N ASP A 192 -0.86 7.05 -13.97
CA ASP A 192 -2.25 6.91 -14.39
C ASP A 192 -3.24 6.96 -13.20
N ILE A 193 -2.88 6.45 -12.03
CA ILE A 193 -3.82 6.32 -10.91
C ILE A 193 -3.64 7.34 -9.79
N SER A 194 -2.44 7.92 -9.64
CA SER A 194 -2.12 8.75 -8.47
C SER A 194 -2.69 10.16 -8.56
N ASP A 195 -3.21 10.64 -7.45
CA ASP A 195 -3.51 12.06 -7.25
C ASP A 195 -2.25 12.82 -6.86
N GLU A 196 -1.39 12.16 -6.06
CA GLU A 196 -0.13 12.70 -5.59
C GLU A 196 0.97 11.63 -5.61
N ILE A 197 2.19 12.06 -5.89
CA ILE A 197 3.39 11.22 -5.87
C ILE A 197 4.40 11.82 -4.91
N ILE A 198 4.95 10.97 -4.05
CA ILE A 198 6.07 11.27 -3.16
C ILE A 198 7.27 10.49 -3.69
N VAL A 199 8.38 11.18 -3.95
CA VAL A 199 9.62 10.59 -4.45
C VAL A 199 10.64 10.54 -3.33
N MET A 200 11.18 9.35 -3.08
CA MET A 200 12.26 9.14 -2.11
C MET A 200 13.56 8.74 -2.80
N ALA A 201 14.66 9.26 -2.27
CA ALA A 201 16.01 8.81 -2.57
C ALA A 201 16.87 8.90 -1.30
N GLU A 202 17.76 7.94 -1.08
CA GLU A 202 18.70 7.91 0.04
C GLU A 202 18.07 8.18 1.42
N GLY A 203 16.88 7.61 1.64
CA GLY A 203 16.12 7.76 2.88
C GLY A 203 15.39 9.09 3.06
N LYS A 204 15.38 9.98 2.07
CA LYS A 204 14.78 11.32 2.13
C LYS A 204 13.69 11.50 1.09
N VAL A 205 12.70 12.34 1.39
CA VAL A 205 11.77 12.85 0.37
C VAL A 205 12.48 13.93 -0.44
N ILE A 206 12.61 13.72 -1.75
CA ILE A 206 13.26 14.66 -2.68
C ILE A 206 12.27 15.48 -3.49
N LYS A 207 11.05 14.95 -3.69
CA LYS A 207 9.97 15.64 -4.40
C LYS A 207 8.62 15.14 -3.93
N ARG A 208 7.63 16.04 -3.96
CA ARG A 208 6.21 15.74 -3.75
C ARG A 208 5.39 16.55 -4.75
N GLY A 209 4.33 15.99 -5.32
CA GLY A 209 3.42 16.72 -6.19
C GLY A 209 2.57 15.84 -7.08
N LYS A 210 1.78 16.49 -7.93
CA LYS A 210 0.95 15.81 -8.95
C LYS A 210 1.82 15.05 -9.95
N PRO A 211 1.31 13.96 -10.56
CA PRO A 211 2.05 13.16 -11.55
C PRO A 211 2.71 14.00 -12.65
N SER A 212 2.01 15.01 -13.19
CA SER A 212 2.53 15.90 -14.24
C SER A 212 3.74 16.74 -13.79
N ALA A 213 3.80 17.12 -12.52
CA ALA A 213 4.92 17.89 -11.96
C ALA A 213 6.13 16.99 -11.66
N VAL A 214 5.88 15.78 -11.14
CA VAL A 214 6.93 14.79 -10.82
C VAL A 214 7.60 14.28 -12.09
N ARG A 215 6.83 14.00 -13.15
CA ARG A 215 7.35 13.51 -14.44
C ARG A 215 8.36 14.45 -15.10
N LYS A 216 8.24 15.77 -14.88
CA LYS A 216 9.10 16.80 -15.48
C LYS A 216 10.22 17.27 -14.56
N ASP A 217 10.27 16.75 -13.33
CA ASP A 217 11.25 17.23 -12.35
C ASP A 217 12.63 16.66 -12.63
N ARG A 218 13.62 17.57 -12.78
CA ARG A 218 14.99 17.21 -13.12
C ARG A 218 15.63 16.30 -12.06
N LYS A 219 15.44 16.56 -10.77
CA LYS A 219 16.00 15.74 -9.69
C LYS A 219 15.42 14.33 -9.70
N VAL A 220 14.13 14.20 -10.02
CA VAL A 220 13.49 12.88 -10.14
C VAL A 220 14.09 12.11 -11.30
N LEU A 221 14.25 12.76 -12.47
CA LEU A 221 14.85 12.13 -13.65
C LEU A 221 16.31 11.70 -13.38
N GLU A 222 17.11 12.54 -12.73
CA GLU A 222 18.50 12.23 -12.36
C GLU A 222 18.58 10.99 -11.46
N VAL A 223 17.72 10.87 -10.46
CA VAL A 223 17.68 9.72 -9.53
C VAL A 223 17.30 8.41 -10.23
N TYR A 224 16.45 8.45 -11.25
CA TYR A 224 16.05 7.25 -12.00
C TYR A 224 16.99 6.91 -13.16
N LEU A 225 17.64 7.90 -13.75
CA LEU A 225 18.57 7.72 -14.90
C LEU A 225 20.03 7.52 -14.47
N GLY A 226 20.34 7.69 -13.18
CA GLY A 226 21.69 7.46 -12.65
C GLY A 226 22.71 8.48 -13.12
N LYS A 227 22.31 9.73 -13.40
CA LYS A 227 23.19 10.83 -13.81
C LYS A 227 23.34 11.84 -12.68
#